data_a52d192bc3babb700d5b3f8ad399fd9c
#
_entry.id   a52d192bc3babb700d5b3f8ad399fd9c
#
_cell.length_a   1.000
_cell.length_b   1.000
_cell.length_c   1.000
_cell.angle_alpha   90.00
_cell.angle_beta   90.00
_cell.angle_gamma   90.00
#
_symmetry.space_group_name_H-M   'P 1'
#
loop_
_entity.id
_entity.type
_entity.pdbx_description
1 polymer ?
#
loop_
_entity_poly.entity_id
_entity_poly.type
_entity_poly.pdbx_seq_one_letter_code
_entity_poly.pdbx_strand_id
1 'polypeptide(L)'
;MKKLLLLTLFLGVLSAQAAPEYGTVTVSKVISVYDGDTFRVDIDSLPPIVGKNIPIRLNGVDTPEIRGKCQYEKDLALKARDFVRNKLANAKEIKLTRLQRGKYFRVVADVYLDGVSLEQELLENQLAYKYTGGKKSNWCN
;
A
#
# COMPACT_ATOMS: atom_id res chain seq x y z
N MET A 1 59.35 20.97 -18.71
CA MET A 1 58.16 21.37 -17.93
C MET A 1 57.04 20.40 -18.21
N LYS A 2 56.76 19.49 -17.26
CA LYS A 2 55.70 18.48 -17.40
C LYS A 2 54.38 19.10 -16.88
N LYS A 3 53.39 19.29 -17.75
CA LYS A 3 52.05 19.72 -17.37
C LYS A 3 51.30 18.52 -16.79
N LEU A 4 51.01 18.53 -15.51
CA LEU A 4 50.17 17.56 -14.82
C LEU A 4 48.71 17.90 -15.09
N LEU A 5 48.04 17.04 -15.87
CA LEU A 5 46.60 17.19 -16.15
C LEU A 5 45.83 16.55 -15.01
N LEU A 6 45.22 17.35 -14.12
CA LEU A 6 44.33 16.86 -13.08
C LEU A 6 42.98 16.52 -13.71
N LEU A 7 42.70 15.20 -13.82
CA LEU A 7 41.39 14.69 -14.24
C LEU A 7 40.47 14.65 -13.01
N THR A 8 39.62 15.64 -12.85
CA THR A 8 38.57 15.66 -11.79
C THR A 8 37.44 14.72 -12.18
N LEU A 9 37.37 13.58 -11.51
CA LEU A 9 36.29 12.61 -11.64
C LEU A 9 35.04 13.17 -10.94
N PHE A 10 34.05 13.66 -11.72
CA PHE A 10 32.75 14.08 -11.17
C PHE A 10 31.92 12.83 -10.89
N LEU A 11 31.89 12.35 -9.64
CA LEU A 11 30.91 11.35 -9.20
C LEU A 11 29.53 12.04 -9.12
N GLY A 12 28.73 11.85 -10.14
CA GLY A 12 27.32 12.24 -10.11
C GLY A 12 26.57 11.37 -9.09
N VAL A 13 26.17 11.96 -7.98
CA VAL A 13 25.26 11.32 -7.01
C VAL A 13 23.87 11.26 -7.68
N LEU A 14 23.45 10.07 -8.12
CA LEU A 14 22.07 9.83 -8.51
C LEU A 14 21.21 9.89 -7.24
N SER A 15 20.60 11.02 -6.95
CA SER A 15 19.56 11.10 -5.93
C SER A 15 18.31 10.37 -6.44
N ALA A 16 18.00 9.22 -5.84
CA ALA A 16 16.72 8.56 -6.06
C ALA A 16 15.61 9.50 -5.58
N GLN A 17 14.82 10.03 -6.53
CA GLN A 17 13.71 10.91 -6.21
C GLN A 17 12.55 10.09 -5.67
N ALA A 18 12.09 10.39 -4.44
CA ALA A 18 10.91 9.75 -3.86
C ALA A 18 9.68 10.01 -4.75
N ALA A 19 8.78 9.02 -4.84
CA ALA A 19 7.53 9.20 -5.57
C ALA A 19 6.72 10.37 -4.97
N PRO A 20 6.05 11.19 -5.80
CA PRO A 20 5.26 12.31 -5.30
C PRO A 20 4.09 11.83 -4.45
N GLU A 21 3.86 12.51 -3.33
CA GLU A 21 2.74 12.27 -2.41
C GLU A 21 1.66 13.35 -2.60
N TYR A 22 0.39 12.93 -2.57
CA TYR A 22 -0.76 13.79 -2.88
C TYR A 22 -1.65 14.08 -1.66
N GLY A 23 -1.07 14.02 -0.45
CA GLY A 23 -1.72 14.44 0.78
C GLY A 23 -2.52 13.35 1.49
N THR A 24 -3.59 13.79 2.17
CA THR A 24 -4.43 12.98 3.06
C THR A 24 -5.90 13.17 2.74
N VAL A 25 -6.69 12.10 2.78
CA VAL A 25 -8.15 12.13 2.62
C VAL A 25 -8.84 11.20 3.63
N THR A 26 -10.11 11.49 3.93
CA THR A 26 -10.97 10.61 4.73
C THR A 26 -11.90 9.82 3.81
N VAL A 27 -12.03 8.52 4.05
CA VAL A 27 -12.94 7.64 3.34
C VAL A 27 -14.38 7.93 3.76
N SER A 28 -15.28 8.08 2.78
CA SER A 28 -16.72 8.28 3.05
C SER A 28 -17.47 6.97 3.16
N LYS A 29 -17.06 5.95 2.37
CA LYS A 29 -17.70 4.63 2.37
C LYS A 29 -16.74 3.55 1.90
N VAL A 30 -16.73 2.41 2.58
CA VAL A 30 -16.07 1.18 2.08
C VAL A 30 -17.05 0.45 1.14
N ILE A 31 -16.60 0.14 -0.06
CA ILE A 31 -17.41 -0.53 -1.09
C ILE A 31 -17.18 -2.03 -1.06
N SER A 32 -15.92 -2.48 -1.06
CA SER A 32 -15.57 -3.89 -1.05
C SER A 32 -14.14 -4.11 -0.55
N VAL A 33 -13.86 -5.30 -0.04
CA VAL A 33 -12.51 -5.75 0.34
C VAL A 33 -12.18 -6.97 -0.52
N TYR A 34 -11.14 -6.86 -1.34
CA TYR A 34 -10.73 -7.94 -2.25
C TYR A 34 -9.84 -8.97 -1.53
N ASP A 35 -8.77 -8.48 -0.90
CA ASP A 35 -7.82 -9.26 -0.10
C ASP A 35 -7.29 -8.42 1.09
N GLY A 36 -6.20 -8.86 1.72
CA GLY A 36 -5.66 -8.18 2.90
C GLY A 36 -5.06 -6.80 2.63
N ASP A 37 -4.69 -6.47 1.41
CA ASP A 37 -4.03 -5.20 1.09
C ASP A 37 -4.70 -4.38 -0.01
N THR A 38 -5.86 -4.83 -0.50
CA THR A 38 -6.61 -4.14 -1.56
C THR A 38 -8.10 -4.08 -1.25
N PHE A 39 -8.64 -2.87 -1.21
CA PHE A 39 -10.08 -2.62 -1.01
C PHE A 39 -10.53 -1.42 -1.84
N ARG A 40 -11.85 -1.20 -1.94
CA ARG A 40 -12.43 -0.10 -2.72
C ARG A 40 -13.27 0.80 -1.83
N VAL A 41 -13.19 2.10 -2.12
CA VAL A 41 -13.84 3.13 -1.31
C VAL A 41 -14.48 4.23 -2.16
N ASP A 42 -15.40 4.98 -1.53
CA ASP A 42 -15.78 6.33 -1.95
C ASP A 42 -15.07 7.36 -1.09
N ILE A 43 -14.67 8.47 -1.71
CA ILE A 43 -14.04 9.64 -1.08
C ILE A 43 -14.81 10.87 -1.57
N ASP A 44 -15.82 11.31 -0.80
CA ASP A 44 -16.76 12.36 -1.22
C ASP A 44 -16.12 13.76 -1.27
N SER A 45 -14.96 13.95 -0.64
CA SER A 45 -14.18 15.19 -0.75
C SER A 45 -13.49 15.36 -2.12
N LEU A 46 -13.49 14.34 -2.97
CA LEU A 46 -12.91 14.37 -4.31
C LEU A 46 -14.01 14.39 -5.38
N PRO A 47 -13.71 14.94 -6.57
CA PRO A 47 -14.62 14.83 -7.72
C PRO A 47 -14.99 13.36 -8.01
N PRO A 48 -16.24 13.05 -8.40
CA PRO A 48 -16.71 11.66 -8.56
C PRO A 48 -15.82 10.79 -9.47
N ILE A 49 -15.24 11.36 -10.52
CA ILE A 49 -14.36 10.62 -11.46
C ILE A 49 -13.10 10.07 -10.79
N VAL A 50 -12.65 10.65 -9.69
CA VAL A 50 -11.46 10.23 -8.92
C VAL A 50 -11.79 9.91 -7.46
N GLY A 51 -13.05 10.01 -7.04
CA GLY A 51 -13.49 9.79 -5.67
C GLY A 51 -14.48 8.63 -5.51
N LYS A 52 -15.07 8.09 -6.59
CA LYS A 52 -16.04 7.00 -6.50
C LYS A 52 -15.44 5.66 -6.89
N ASN A 53 -15.72 4.65 -6.03
CA ASN A 53 -15.30 3.26 -6.23
C ASN A 53 -13.78 3.12 -6.53
N ILE A 54 -12.97 3.85 -5.79
CA ILE A 54 -11.52 3.93 -6.00
C ILE A 54 -10.82 2.73 -5.35
N PRO A 55 -9.97 1.99 -6.09
CA PRO A 55 -9.18 0.91 -5.52
C PRO A 55 -8.00 1.49 -4.72
N ILE A 56 -7.92 1.08 -3.45
CA ILE A 56 -6.83 1.42 -2.52
C ILE A 56 -5.93 0.20 -2.35
N ARG A 57 -4.64 0.41 -2.43
CA ARG A 57 -3.58 -0.55 -2.10
C ARG A 57 -2.84 -0.06 -0.85
N LEU A 58 -2.76 -0.88 0.20
CA LEU A 58 -1.95 -0.57 1.36
C LEU A 58 -0.48 -0.38 0.97
N ASN A 59 0.12 0.69 1.45
CA ASN A 59 1.54 0.98 1.24
C ASN A 59 2.40 0.12 2.19
N GLY A 60 3.59 -0.24 1.74
CA GLY A 60 4.62 -0.84 2.60
C GLY A 60 4.39 -2.29 3.04
N VAL A 61 3.31 -2.93 2.61
CA VAL A 61 2.99 -4.32 2.96
C VAL A 61 2.57 -5.15 1.74
N ASP A 62 2.78 -6.46 1.85
CA ASP A 62 2.27 -7.48 0.94
C ASP A 62 1.55 -8.55 1.74
N THR A 63 0.31 -8.84 1.36
CA THR A 63 -0.52 -9.88 1.99
C THR A 63 -0.62 -11.13 1.11
N PRO A 64 -1.02 -12.28 1.67
CA PRO A 64 -1.26 -13.47 0.87
C PRO A 64 -2.32 -13.21 -0.22
N GLU A 65 -2.15 -13.85 -1.35
CA GLU A 65 -3.00 -13.66 -2.54
C GLU A 65 -4.18 -14.65 -2.53
N ILE A 66 -5.42 -14.16 -2.80
CA ILE A 66 -6.61 -15.03 -2.95
C ILE A 66 -6.39 -16.08 -4.04
N ARG A 67 -5.68 -15.71 -5.12
CA ARG A 67 -5.24 -16.62 -6.18
C ARG A 67 -3.82 -17.11 -5.97
N GLY A 68 -3.45 -17.38 -4.72
CA GLY A 68 -2.12 -17.83 -4.33
C GLY A 68 -1.72 -19.17 -4.92
N LYS A 69 -0.43 -19.48 -4.83
CA LYS A 69 0.19 -20.64 -5.46
C LYS A 69 -0.09 -21.96 -4.73
N CYS A 70 -0.42 -21.91 -3.44
CA CYS A 70 -0.71 -23.09 -2.62
C CYS A 70 -1.94 -22.88 -1.75
N GLN A 71 -2.48 -23.96 -1.19
CA GLN A 71 -3.68 -23.91 -0.35
C GLN A 71 -3.45 -23.09 0.91
N TYR A 72 -2.28 -23.21 1.54
CA TYR A 72 -1.91 -22.42 2.71
C TYR A 72 -1.99 -20.90 2.45
N GLU A 73 -1.42 -20.43 1.33
CA GLU A 73 -1.49 -19.01 0.95
C GLU A 73 -2.94 -18.56 0.75
N LYS A 74 -3.76 -19.36 0.06
CA LYS A 74 -5.18 -19.05 -0.18
C LYS A 74 -5.98 -18.94 1.11
N ASP A 75 -5.78 -19.88 2.04
CA ASP A 75 -6.47 -19.88 3.33
C ASP A 75 -6.03 -18.66 4.17
N LEU A 76 -4.74 -18.34 4.16
CA LEU A 76 -4.21 -17.18 4.86
C LEU A 76 -4.72 -15.87 4.23
N ALA A 77 -4.86 -15.82 2.90
CA ALA A 77 -5.43 -14.69 2.19
C ALA A 77 -6.89 -14.41 2.61
N LEU A 78 -7.69 -15.47 2.78
CA LEU A 78 -9.06 -15.34 3.30
C LEU A 78 -9.07 -14.78 4.73
N LYS A 79 -8.16 -15.25 5.60
CA LYS A 79 -8.01 -14.71 6.96
C LYS A 79 -7.61 -13.24 6.95
N ALA A 80 -6.63 -12.85 6.13
CA ALA A 80 -6.20 -11.47 6.00
C ALA A 80 -7.33 -10.58 5.48
N ARG A 81 -8.06 -11.01 4.46
CA ARG A 81 -9.24 -10.32 3.93
C ARG A 81 -10.31 -10.10 4.99
N ASP A 82 -10.66 -11.14 5.72
CA ASP A 82 -11.73 -11.07 6.72
C ASP A 82 -11.30 -10.21 7.93
N PHE A 83 -10.02 -10.25 8.30
CA PHE A 83 -9.43 -9.33 9.28
C PHE A 83 -9.60 -7.87 8.85
N VAL A 84 -9.17 -7.53 7.64
CA VAL A 84 -9.28 -6.16 7.09
C VAL A 84 -10.75 -5.73 6.96
N ARG A 85 -11.62 -6.62 6.47
CA ARG A 85 -13.06 -6.35 6.37
C ARG A 85 -13.67 -5.99 7.72
N ASN A 86 -13.33 -6.75 8.77
CA ASN A 86 -13.81 -6.50 10.13
C ASN A 86 -13.28 -5.16 10.66
N LYS A 87 -11.98 -4.89 10.49
CA LYS A 87 -11.36 -3.64 10.93
C LYS A 87 -11.99 -2.42 10.25
N LEU A 88 -12.16 -2.45 8.93
CA LEU A 88 -12.79 -1.36 8.18
C LEU A 88 -14.26 -1.17 8.56
N ALA A 89 -15.01 -2.25 8.82
CA ALA A 89 -16.42 -2.17 9.20
C ALA A 89 -16.64 -1.57 10.59
N ASN A 90 -15.70 -1.73 11.51
CA ASN A 90 -15.79 -1.25 12.88
C ASN A 90 -15.13 0.12 13.11
N ALA A 91 -14.37 0.64 12.14
CA ALA A 91 -13.73 1.95 12.25
C ALA A 91 -14.75 3.08 12.15
N LYS A 92 -14.65 4.07 13.02
CA LYS A 92 -15.42 5.31 12.97
C LYS A 92 -14.87 6.30 11.95
N GLU A 93 -13.53 6.34 11.84
CA GLU A 93 -12.82 7.15 10.85
C GLU A 93 -11.79 6.27 10.12
N ILE A 94 -11.77 6.35 8.79
CA ILE A 94 -10.76 5.73 7.94
C ILE A 94 -10.03 6.84 7.21
N LYS A 95 -8.76 7.03 7.54
CA LYS A 95 -7.90 8.06 6.96
C LYS A 95 -6.85 7.44 6.06
N LEU A 96 -6.74 7.94 4.84
CA LEU A 96 -5.70 7.59 3.89
C LEU A 96 -4.68 8.71 3.86
N THR A 97 -3.41 8.39 4.11
CA THR A 97 -2.31 9.36 4.13
C THR A 97 -1.23 8.98 3.14
N ARG A 98 -0.33 9.91 2.81
CA ARG A 98 0.74 9.72 1.85
C ARG A 98 0.26 9.12 0.52
N LEU A 99 -0.84 9.67 0.01
CA LEU A 99 -1.47 9.20 -1.22
C LEU A 99 -0.47 9.20 -2.38
N GLN A 100 -0.35 8.09 -3.07
CA GLN A 100 0.49 7.93 -4.24
C GLN A 100 -0.30 7.28 -5.37
N ARG A 101 0.09 7.55 -6.61
CA ARG A 101 -0.51 6.90 -7.76
C ARG A 101 0.10 5.52 -7.97
N GLY A 102 -0.72 4.50 -7.88
CA GLY A 102 -0.36 3.13 -8.20
C GLY A 102 -0.64 2.78 -9.67
N LYS A 103 -0.39 1.52 -10.03
CA LYS A 103 -0.76 0.97 -11.34
C LYS A 103 -2.29 0.86 -11.48
N TYR A 104 -2.78 0.88 -12.73
CA TYR A 104 -4.20 0.64 -13.05
C TYR A 104 -5.18 1.57 -12.34
N PHE A 105 -4.88 2.86 -12.25
CA PHE A 105 -5.70 3.88 -11.58
C PHE A 105 -5.92 3.62 -10.08
N ARG A 106 -5.07 2.80 -9.48
CA ARG A 106 -5.10 2.49 -8.05
C ARG A 106 -4.38 3.57 -7.24
N VAL A 107 -4.91 3.89 -6.08
CA VAL A 107 -4.23 4.74 -5.10
C VAL A 107 -3.48 3.87 -4.11
N VAL A 108 -2.20 4.16 -3.88
CA VAL A 108 -1.40 3.57 -2.81
C VAL A 108 -1.42 4.55 -1.63
N ALA A 109 -1.70 4.06 -0.44
CA ALA A 109 -1.80 4.90 0.77
C ALA A 109 -1.42 4.13 2.03
N ASP A 110 -1.00 4.86 3.05
CA ASP A 110 -1.01 4.37 4.43
C ASP A 110 -2.44 4.53 4.97
N VAL A 111 -2.93 3.52 5.67
CA VAL A 111 -4.31 3.45 6.13
C VAL A 111 -4.37 3.49 7.65
N TYR A 112 -5.08 4.47 8.19
CA TYR A 112 -5.31 4.61 9.63
C TYR A 112 -6.78 4.43 9.95
N LEU A 113 -7.08 3.55 10.90
CA LEU A 113 -8.40 3.27 11.42
C LEU A 113 -8.49 3.80 12.84
N ASP A 114 -9.26 4.85 13.06
CA ASP A 114 -9.34 5.56 14.35
C ASP A 114 -7.96 5.92 14.92
N GLY A 115 -7.02 6.28 14.05
CA GLY A 115 -5.64 6.65 14.39
C GLY A 115 -4.65 5.47 14.50
N VAL A 116 -5.08 4.22 14.30
CA VAL A 116 -4.24 3.01 14.34
C VAL A 116 -3.89 2.56 12.92
N SER A 117 -2.60 2.29 12.65
CA SER A 117 -2.15 1.82 11.34
C SER A 117 -2.64 0.40 11.04
N LEU A 118 -3.38 0.23 9.95
CA LEU A 118 -3.84 -1.07 9.47
C LEU A 118 -2.67 -1.94 9.01
N GLU A 119 -1.65 -1.34 8.38
CA GLU A 119 -0.44 -2.04 7.95
C GLU A 119 0.31 -2.65 9.13
N GLN A 120 0.44 -1.88 10.24
CA GLN A 120 1.10 -2.37 11.44
C GLN A 120 0.33 -3.52 12.07
N GLU A 121 -1.00 -3.42 12.17
CA GLU A 121 -1.85 -4.50 12.70
C GLU A 121 -1.73 -5.78 11.85
N LEU A 122 -1.68 -5.67 10.52
CA LEU A 122 -1.48 -6.83 9.64
C LEU A 122 -0.12 -7.50 9.87
N LEU A 123 0.95 -6.71 10.02
CA LEU A 123 2.30 -7.23 10.32
C LEU A 123 2.35 -7.94 11.67
N GLU A 124 1.78 -7.34 12.73
CA GLU A 124 1.71 -7.90 14.08
C GLU A 124 0.91 -9.22 14.15
N ASN A 125 -0.14 -9.33 13.34
CA ASN A 125 -0.94 -10.56 13.23
C ASN A 125 -0.39 -11.58 12.23
N GLN A 126 0.80 -11.36 11.67
CA GLN A 126 1.46 -12.23 10.69
C GLN A 126 0.62 -12.45 9.42
N LEU A 127 -0.20 -11.47 9.07
CA LEU A 127 -1.06 -11.45 7.88
C LEU A 127 -0.45 -10.65 6.72
N ALA A 128 0.72 -10.07 6.93
CA ALA A 128 1.48 -9.34 5.92
C ALA A 128 2.98 -9.47 6.15
N TYR A 129 3.75 -9.25 5.08
CA TYR A 129 5.19 -8.98 5.13
C TYR A 129 5.46 -7.53 4.75
N LYS A 130 6.57 -6.95 5.24
CA LYS A 130 7.05 -5.64 4.76
C LYS A 130 7.37 -5.73 3.28
N TYR A 131 6.95 -4.71 2.51
CA TYR A 131 7.14 -4.67 1.06
C TYR A 131 7.40 -3.24 0.59
N THR A 132 8.55 -3.04 -0.04
CA THR A 132 8.97 -1.74 -0.58
C THR A 132 9.11 -1.77 -2.10
N GLY A 133 8.52 -2.75 -2.76
CA GLY A 133 8.63 -3.01 -4.19
C GLY A 133 9.54 -4.21 -4.49
N GLY A 134 9.64 -4.58 -5.75
CA GLY A 134 10.45 -5.71 -6.22
C GLY A 134 9.79 -7.07 -6.05
N LYS A 135 10.56 -8.08 -5.66
CA LYS A 135 10.08 -9.46 -5.50
C LYS A 135 9.24 -9.59 -4.24
N LYS A 136 8.03 -10.14 -4.37
CA LYS A 136 7.15 -10.48 -3.27
C LYS A 136 7.67 -11.66 -2.44
N SER A 137 7.29 -11.71 -1.17
CA SER A 137 7.59 -12.84 -0.28
C SER A 137 6.89 -14.12 -0.74
N ASN A 138 7.46 -15.27 -0.41
CA ASN A 138 6.86 -16.58 -0.67
C ASN A 138 6.04 -17.00 0.56
N TRP A 139 4.77 -17.32 0.33
CA TRP A 139 3.84 -17.80 1.36
C TRP A 139 3.73 -19.33 1.38
N CYS A 140 4.34 -20.02 0.41
CA CYS A 140 4.19 -21.46 0.16
C CYS A 140 5.46 -22.24 0.51
N ASN A 141 5.89 -22.25 1.75
CA ASN A 141 7.05 -23.08 2.18
C ASN A 141 6.58 -24.21 3.08
#